data_8b19d15ec06a2d069edca6137701436c
#
_entry.id   8b19d15ec06a2d069edca6137701436c
#
_cell.length_a   1.000
_cell.length_b   1.000
_cell.length_c   1.000
_cell.angle_alpha   90.00
_cell.angle_beta   90.00
_cell.angle_gamma   90.00
#
_symmetry.space_group_name_H-M   'P 1'
#
loop_
_entity.id
_entity.type
_entity.pdbx_description
1 polymer ?
#
loop_
_entity_poly.entity_id
_entity_poly.type
_entity_poly.pdbx_seq_one_letter_code
_entity_poly.pdbx_strand_id
1 'polypeptide(L)'
;MPSPWGTAPERAQLRASKREAVLRVAAQIFNEKGFHATSLDEVAERLHVTKPTLYYYVKNKDEILFECVNIGLQRLEEAIRRERAGGGRAIDQLVAAMRSYVEIVTQDFGMCIIRAGEDPLPAQSRRKLRSFKAQLDRHFRELVRQGIEEGSIADCDPKIAAFTLAGALSWIGRWYRPDGPLSPEEIAQQCIALLANGLCAGRTRTCIGAGGKTRAKASAKKKTPTG
;
A
#
# COMPACT_ATOMS: atom_id res chain seq x y z
N MET A 1 -11.50 -44.07 -19.25
CA MET A 1 -12.30 -42.90 -19.64
C MET A 1 -12.09 -41.83 -18.61
N PRO A 2 -11.83 -40.56 -18.97
CA PRO A 2 -11.76 -39.52 -17.98
C PRO A 2 -13.10 -39.40 -17.24
N SER A 3 -13.04 -39.22 -15.93
CA SER A 3 -14.24 -39.04 -15.09
C SER A 3 -15.03 -37.83 -15.56
N PRO A 4 -16.35 -37.93 -15.79
CA PRO A 4 -17.20 -36.76 -16.15
C PRO A 4 -17.19 -35.66 -15.06
N TRP A 5 -16.66 -35.97 -13.89
CA TRP A 5 -16.55 -35.06 -12.74
C TRP A 5 -15.16 -34.38 -12.63
N GLY A 6 -14.29 -34.50 -13.64
CA GLY A 6 -12.93 -34.00 -13.61
C GLY A 6 -11.99 -34.72 -12.64
N THR A 7 -10.72 -34.44 -12.71
CA THR A 7 -9.69 -34.96 -11.81
C THR A 7 -9.75 -34.31 -10.44
N ALA A 8 -9.15 -34.91 -9.43
CA ALA A 8 -9.06 -34.31 -8.09
C ALA A 8 -8.38 -32.90 -8.08
N PRO A 9 -7.28 -32.67 -8.85
CA PRO A 9 -6.69 -31.33 -9.00
C PRO A 9 -7.63 -30.30 -9.62
N GLU A 10 -8.35 -30.68 -10.69
CA GLU A 10 -9.31 -29.78 -11.35
C GLU A 10 -10.45 -29.35 -10.42
N ARG A 11 -10.97 -30.29 -9.63
CA ARG A 11 -12.01 -29.96 -8.62
C ARG A 11 -11.48 -29.06 -7.53
N ALA A 12 -10.24 -29.27 -7.07
CA ALA A 12 -9.60 -28.41 -6.08
C ALA A 12 -9.40 -27.00 -6.62
N GLN A 13 -8.93 -26.86 -7.86
CA GLN A 13 -8.73 -25.58 -8.54
C GLN A 13 -10.06 -24.83 -8.74
N LEU A 14 -11.12 -25.54 -9.20
CA LEU A 14 -12.45 -24.95 -9.35
C LEU A 14 -13.01 -24.48 -7.99
N ARG A 15 -12.80 -25.25 -6.92
CA ARG A 15 -13.21 -24.86 -5.58
C ARG A 15 -12.46 -23.60 -5.10
N ALA A 16 -11.15 -23.53 -5.33
CA ALA A 16 -10.32 -22.39 -4.97
C ALA A 16 -10.77 -21.12 -5.74
N SER A 17 -11.02 -21.23 -7.04
CA SER A 17 -11.54 -20.14 -7.88
C SER A 17 -12.90 -19.64 -7.40
N LYS A 18 -13.83 -20.54 -7.08
CA LYS A 18 -15.14 -20.16 -6.51
C LYS A 18 -15.00 -19.47 -5.15
N ARG A 19 -14.10 -19.97 -4.29
CA ARG A 19 -13.80 -19.33 -3.00
C ARG A 19 -13.24 -17.94 -3.18
N GLU A 20 -12.31 -17.75 -4.11
CA GLU A 20 -11.77 -16.41 -4.42
C GLU A 20 -12.86 -15.45 -4.93
N ALA A 21 -13.81 -15.92 -5.75
CA ALA A 21 -14.95 -15.12 -6.20
C ALA A 21 -15.82 -14.67 -5.01
N VAL A 22 -16.08 -15.56 -4.04
CA VAL A 22 -16.79 -15.20 -2.80
C VAL A 22 -16.03 -14.10 -2.02
N LEU A 23 -14.72 -14.27 -1.84
CA LEU A 23 -13.89 -13.30 -1.12
C LEU A 23 -13.86 -11.94 -1.83
N ARG A 24 -13.80 -11.94 -3.17
CA ARG A 24 -13.77 -10.71 -3.97
C ARG A 24 -15.08 -9.94 -3.86
N VAL A 25 -16.23 -10.60 -4.03
CA VAL A 25 -17.54 -9.95 -3.89
C VAL A 25 -17.74 -9.42 -2.46
N ALA A 26 -17.32 -10.18 -1.45
CA ALA A 26 -17.38 -9.70 -0.07
C ALA A 26 -16.47 -8.49 0.16
N ALA A 27 -15.25 -8.49 -0.40
CA ALA A 27 -14.33 -7.34 -0.31
C ALA A 27 -14.94 -6.10 -0.98
N GLN A 28 -15.62 -6.25 -2.12
CA GLN A 28 -16.34 -5.14 -2.79
C GLN A 28 -17.42 -4.56 -1.88
N ILE A 29 -18.26 -5.40 -1.28
CA ILE A 29 -19.30 -4.93 -0.36
C ILE A 29 -18.68 -4.26 0.89
N PHE A 30 -17.58 -4.82 1.45
CA PHE A 30 -16.85 -4.18 2.54
C PHE A 30 -16.31 -2.80 2.13
N ASN A 31 -15.85 -2.67 0.89
CA ASN A 31 -15.35 -1.40 0.35
C ASN A 31 -16.47 -0.37 0.10
N GLU A 32 -17.67 -0.82 -0.24
CA GLU A 32 -18.82 0.04 -0.48
C GLU A 32 -19.48 0.53 0.82
N LYS A 33 -19.78 -0.39 1.73
CA LYS A 33 -20.64 -0.13 2.92
C LYS A 33 -19.89 -0.20 4.25
N GLY A 34 -18.66 -0.71 4.24
CA GLY A 34 -17.89 -1.02 5.45
C GLY A 34 -18.18 -2.41 6.00
N PHE A 35 -17.19 -2.94 6.75
CA PHE A 35 -17.23 -4.28 7.30
C PHE A 35 -18.44 -4.54 8.20
N HIS A 36 -18.73 -3.61 9.11
CA HIS A 36 -19.80 -3.80 10.11
C HIS A 36 -21.21 -3.82 9.49
N ALA A 37 -21.44 -2.99 8.47
CA ALA A 37 -22.72 -2.88 7.81
C ALA A 37 -23.01 -4.01 6.79
N THR A 38 -22.04 -4.86 6.48
CA THR A 38 -22.20 -5.96 5.51
C THR A 38 -22.72 -7.23 6.18
N SER A 39 -23.66 -7.92 5.53
CA SER A 39 -24.15 -9.25 5.91
C SER A 39 -23.71 -10.33 4.92
N LEU A 40 -23.64 -11.60 5.38
CA LEU A 40 -23.40 -12.73 4.47
C LEU A 40 -24.57 -13.00 3.52
N ASP A 41 -25.77 -12.58 3.90
CA ASP A 41 -26.96 -12.67 3.05
C ASP A 41 -26.80 -11.82 1.79
N GLU A 42 -26.32 -10.60 1.96
CA GLU A 42 -26.03 -9.70 0.85
C GLU A 42 -24.92 -10.24 -0.07
N VAL A 43 -23.89 -10.90 0.49
CA VAL A 43 -22.85 -11.58 -0.31
C VAL A 43 -23.45 -12.72 -1.13
N ALA A 44 -24.33 -13.55 -0.53
CA ALA A 44 -25.01 -14.63 -1.22
C ALA A 44 -25.93 -14.12 -2.33
N GLU A 45 -26.68 -13.05 -2.06
CA GLU A 45 -27.56 -12.39 -3.03
C GLU A 45 -26.78 -11.84 -4.23
N ARG A 46 -25.70 -11.09 -3.99
CA ARG A 46 -24.86 -10.53 -5.06
C ARG A 46 -24.14 -11.61 -5.90
N LEU A 47 -23.87 -12.76 -5.32
CA LEU A 47 -23.33 -13.93 -6.02
C LEU A 47 -24.41 -14.80 -6.71
N HIS A 48 -25.68 -14.50 -6.51
CA HIS A 48 -26.82 -15.32 -6.97
C HIS A 48 -26.72 -16.77 -6.50
N VAL A 49 -26.30 -16.99 -5.24
CA VAL A 49 -26.20 -18.31 -4.62
C VAL A 49 -27.06 -18.39 -3.35
N THR A 50 -27.36 -19.61 -2.91
CA THR A 50 -28.05 -19.83 -1.63
C THR A 50 -27.10 -19.68 -0.45
N LYS A 51 -27.60 -19.31 0.75
CA LYS A 51 -26.83 -19.29 1.99
C LYS A 51 -26.02 -20.58 2.25
N PRO A 52 -26.60 -21.80 2.15
CA PRO A 52 -25.85 -23.02 2.32
C PRO A 52 -24.66 -23.15 1.36
N THR A 53 -24.83 -22.69 0.11
CA THR A 53 -23.75 -22.68 -0.88
C THR A 53 -22.63 -21.71 -0.45
N LEU A 54 -22.96 -20.54 0.08
CA LEU A 54 -21.96 -19.59 0.59
C LEU A 54 -21.18 -20.19 1.78
N TYR A 55 -21.88 -20.76 2.76
CA TYR A 55 -21.28 -21.41 3.94
C TYR A 55 -20.40 -22.62 3.63
N TYR A 56 -20.53 -23.20 2.46
CA TYR A 56 -19.59 -24.23 1.99
C TYR A 56 -18.18 -23.68 1.73
N TYR A 57 -18.07 -22.39 1.38
CA TYR A 57 -16.80 -21.75 1.05
C TYR A 57 -16.21 -20.94 2.21
N VAL A 58 -17.04 -20.35 3.06
CA VAL A 58 -16.63 -19.44 4.14
C VAL A 58 -17.49 -19.66 5.39
N LYS A 59 -16.89 -19.56 6.58
CA LYS A 59 -17.60 -19.84 7.84
C LYS A 59 -18.35 -18.61 8.37
N ASN A 60 -17.71 -17.44 8.30
CA ASN A 60 -18.25 -16.21 8.84
C ASN A 60 -17.59 -14.99 8.18
N LYS A 61 -18.08 -13.80 8.50
CA LYS A 61 -17.61 -12.53 7.99
C LYS A 61 -16.16 -12.20 8.41
N ASP A 62 -15.77 -12.60 9.62
CA ASP A 62 -14.41 -12.35 10.13
C ASP A 62 -13.37 -13.19 9.38
N GLU A 63 -13.70 -14.46 9.04
CA GLU A 63 -12.84 -15.28 8.17
C GLU A 63 -12.66 -14.65 6.80
N ILE A 64 -13.74 -14.15 6.19
CA ILE A 64 -13.66 -13.45 4.90
C ILE A 64 -12.71 -12.25 4.99
N LEU A 65 -12.89 -11.38 5.98
CA LEU A 65 -12.02 -10.23 6.15
C LEU A 65 -10.56 -10.64 6.38
N PHE A 66 -10.34 -11.66 7.21
CA PHE A 66 -9.00 -12.22 7.43
C PHE A 66 -8.33 -12.66 6.13
N GLU A 67 -9.04 -13.38 5.28
CA GLU A 67 -8.52 -13.86 4.00
C GLU A 67 -8.32 -12.72 3.00
N CYS A 68 -9.24 -11.77 2.91
CA CYS A 68 -9.08 -10.59 2.04
C CYS A 68 -7.81 -9.80 2.41
N VAL A 69 -7.57 -9.59 3.69
CA VAL A 69 -6.37 -8.92 4.19
C VAL A 69 -5.11 -9.74 3.88
N ASN A 70 -5.14 -11.05 4.08
CA ASN A 70 -3.99 -11.91 3.76
C ASN A 70 -3.65 -11.87 2.26
N ILE A 71 -4.64 -11.97 1.37
CA ILE A 71 -4.42 -11.90 -0.08
C ILE A 71 -3.81 -10.56 -0.46
N GLY A 72 -4.36 -9.46 0.03
CA GLY A 72 -3.84 -8.13 -0.26
C GLY A 72 -2.41 -7.93 0.26
N LEU A 73 -2.09 -8.39 1.47
CA LEU A 73 -0.73 -8.34 2.02
C LEU A 73 0.25 -9.18 1.22
N GLN A 74 -0.13 -10.39 0.80
CA GLN A 74 0.72 -11.24 -0.04
C GLN A 74 1.06 -10.56 -1.37
N ARG A 75 0.09 -9.94 -2.04
CA ARG A 75 0.32 -9.18 -3.29
C ARG A 75 1.30 -8.02 -3.09
N LEU A 76 1.17 -7.29 -1.98
CA LEU A 76 2.09 -6.21 -1.63
C LEU A 76 3.51 -6.72 -1.34
N GLU A 77 3.66 -7.82 -0.62
CA GLU A 77 4.95 -8.45 -0.35
C GLU A 77 5.62 -8.96 -1.63
N GLU A 78 4.85 -9.55 -2.55
CA GLU A 78 5.33 -10.01 -3.85
C GLU A 78 5.77 -8.84 -4.73
N ALA A 79 5.05 -7.72 -4.72
CA ALA A 79 5.42 -6.51 -5.43
C ALA A 79 6.76 -5.98 -4.94
N ILE A 80 6.93 -5.78 -3.62
CA ILE A 80 8.21 -5.33 -3.01
C ILE A 80 9.36 -6.29 -3.39
N ARG A 81 9.11 -7.59 -3.39
CA ARG A 81 10.14 -8.58 -3.76
C ARG A 81 10.57 -8.45 -5.23
N ARG A 82 9.62 -8.26 -6.13
CA ARG A 82 9.89 -8.04 -7.56
C ARG A 82 10.70 -6.77 -7.80
N GLU A 83 10.31 -5.67 -7.18
CA GLU A 83 11.00 -4.39 -7.30
C GLU A 83 12.45 -4.46 -6.83
N ARG A 84 12.70 -5.14 -5.69
CA ARG A 84 14.08 -5.34 -5.19
C ARG A 84 14.97 -6.14 -6.14
N ALA A 85 14.41 -7.02 -6.96
CA ALA A 85 15.16 -7.80 -7.94
C ALA A 85 15.46 -7.03 -9.23
N GLY A 86 14.81 -5.89 -9.49
CA GLY A 86 14.87 -5.17 -10.76
C GLY A 86 16.16 -4.38 -11.00
N GLY A 87 16.89 -3.98 -9.95
CA GLY A 87 18.09 -3.14 -10.06
C GLY A 87 17.81 -1.72 -10.59
N GLY A 88 18.87 -0.97 -10.92
CA GLY A 88 18.75 0.41 -11.40
C GLY A 88 18.97 1.46 -10.30
N ARG A 89 18.80 2.76 -10.62
CA ARG A 89 18.97 3.85 -9.64
C ARG A 89 17.88 3.76 -8.56
N ALA A 90 18.22 4.16 -7.34
CA ALA A 90 17.29 4.10 -6.21
C ALA A 90 16.00 4.90 -6.46
N ILE A 91 16.07 6.05 -7.14
CA ILE A 91 14.87 6.83 -7.49
C ILE A 91 13.95 6.06 -8.45
N ASP A 92 14.51 5.35 -9.42
CA ASP A 92 13.72 4.58 -10.39
C ASP A 92 13.04 3.39 -9.70
N GLN A 93 13.74 2.71 -8.78
CA GLN A 93 13.17 1.65 -7.93
C GLN A 93 12.08 2.19 -7.00
N LEU A 94 12.28 3.37 -6.40
CA LEU A 94 11.29 4.01 -5.53
C LEU A 94 10.01 4.35 -6.31
N VAL A 95 10.15 4.91 -7.52
CA VAL A 95 9.01 5.21 -8.41
C VAL A 95 8.26 3.92 -8.81
N ALA A 96 8.98 2.85 -9.13
CA ALA A 96 8.38 1.56 -9.45
C ALA A 96 7.61 0.99 -8.24
N ALA A 97 8.20 1.01 -7.04
CA ALA A 97 7.57 0.57 -5.81
C ALA A 97 6.30 1.39 -5.47
N MET A 98 6.34 2.72 -5.67
CA MET A 98 5.17 3.58 -5.51
C MET A 98 4.06 3.22 -6.48
N ARG A 99 4.38 2.94 -7.76
CA ARG A 99 3.41 2.51 -8.79
C ARG A 99 2.75 1.19 -8.42
N SER A 100 3.54 0.18 -8.09
CA SER A 100 3.02 -1.12 -7.65
C SER A 100 2.14 -1.01 -6.41
N TYR A 101 2.50 -0.11 -5.48
CA TYR A 101 1.67 0.13 -4.30
C TYR A 101 0.30 0.72 -4.66
N VAL A 102 0.24 1.73 -5.54
CA VAL A 102 -1.03 2.33 -6.01
C VAL A 102 -1.88 1.28 -6.71
N GLU A 103 -1.29 0.50 -7.63
CA GLU A 103 -2.00 -0.57 -8.32
C GLU A 103 -2.68 -1.53 -7.35
N ILE A 104 -2.00 -1.93 -6.28
CA ILE A 104 -2.54 -2.89 -5.32
C ILE A 104 -3.61 -2.27 -4.43
N VAL A 105 -3.40 -1.03 -3.93
CA VAL A 105 -4.37 -0.39 -3.02
C VAL A 105 -5.65 0.10 -3.74
N THR A 106 -5.66 0.09 -5.07
CA THR A 106 -6.85 0.34 -5.89
C THR A 106 -7.61 -0.94 -6.28
N GLN A 107 -7.07 -2.13 -5.98
CA GLN A 107 -7.77 -3.41 -6.15
C GLN A 107 -8.63 -3.76 -4.92
N ASP A 108 -9.65 -4.61 -5.11
CA ASP A 108 -10.64 -4.96 -4.07
C ASP A 108 -10.01 -5.35 -2.73
N PHE A 109 -9.03 -6.24 -2.73
CA PHE A 109 -8.39 -6.72 -1.50
C PHE A 109 -7.46 -5.68 -0.87
N GLY A 110 -6.76 -4.89 -1.68
CA GLY A 110 -5.91 -3.80 -1.21
C GLY A 110 -6.72 -2.67 -0.58
N MET A 111 -7.79 -2.24 -1.24
CA MET A 111 -8.76 -1.28 -0.67
C MET A 111 -9.35 -1.78 0.64
N CYS A 112 -9.70 -3.07 0.71
CA CYS A 112 -10.26 -3.67 1.92
C CYS A 112 -9.32 -3.52 3.12
N ILE A 113 -8.00 -3.73 2.94
CA ILE A 113 -7.00 -3.51 4.01
C ILE A 113 -7.02 -2.05 4.50
N ILE A 114 -7.07 -1.11 3.55
CA ILE A 114 -7.01 0.33 3.87
C ILE A 114 -8.31 0.81 4.53
N ARG A 115 -9.46 0.36 4.04
CA ARG A 115 -10.78 0.82 4.49
C ARG A 115 -11.26 0.18 5.79
N ALA A 116 -11.04 -1.13 5.95
CA ALA A 116 -11.40 -1.83 7.19
C ALA A 116 -10.56 -1.37 8.39
N GLY A 117 -9.29 -1.00 8.16
CA GLY A 117 -8.39 -0.62 9.24
C GLY A 117 -7.93 -1.83 10.08
N GLU A 118 -7.48 -1.57 11.30
CA GLU A 118 -6.97 -2.62 12.21
C GLU A 118 -8.01 -3.16 13.19
N ASP A 119 -9.02 -2.35 13.51
CA ASP A 119 -9.95 -2.63 14.61
C ASP A 119 -10.76 -3.93 14.45
N PRO A 120 -11.36 -4.22 13.27
CA PRO A 120 -12.15 -5.44 13.10
C PRO A 120 -11.28 -6.69 12.89
N LEU A 121 -9.94 -6.55 12.80
CA LEU A 121 -9.06 -7.67 12.48
C LEU A 121 -8.74 -8.53 13.71
N PRO A 122 -8.69 -9.87 13.58
CA PRO A 122 -8.13 -10.76 14.58
C PRO A 122 -6.67 -10.40 14.92
N ALA A 123 -6.22 -10.70 16.14
CA ALA A 123 -4.87 -10.35 16.63
C ALA A 123 -3.74 -10.82 15.69
N GLN A 124 -3.89 -11.99 15.06
CA GLN A 124 -2.92 -12.51 14.10
C GLN A 124 -2.84 -11.64 12.85
N SER A 125 -3.96 -11.22 12.27
CA SER A 125 -4.00 -10.35 11.09
C SER A 125 -3.44 -8.96 11.40
N ARG A 126 -3.77 -8.40 12.58
CA ARG A 126 -3.18 -7.12 13.03
C ARG A 126 -1.67 -7.19 13.11
N ARG A 127 -1.10 -8.28 13.66
CA ARG A 127 0.36 -8.49 13.71
C ARG A 127 0.97 -8.56 12.33
N LYS A 128 0.38 -9.32 11.40
CA LYS A 128 0.85 -9.41 10.01
C LYS A 128 0.81 -8.03 9.32
N LEU A 129 -0.31 -7.31 9.44
CA LEU A 129 -0.45 -5.97 8.87
C LEU A 129 0.61 -4.99 9.41
N ARG A 130 0.86 -5.00 10.73
CA ARG A 130 1.90 -4.15 11.34
C ARG A 130 3.30 -4.55 10.89
N SER A 131 3.59 -5.85 10.80
CA SER A 131 4.86 -6.34 10.25
C SER A 131 5.07 -5.89 8.82
N PHE A 132 4.02 -5.97 7.99
CA PHE A 132 4.07 -5.50 6.61
C PHE A 132 4.31 -3.98 6.54
N LYS A 133 3.57 -3.16 7.29
CA LYS A 133 3.80 -1.72 7.35
C LYS A 133 5.26 -1.38 7.72
N ALA A 134 5.83 -2.11 8.68
CA ALA A 134 7.24 -1.93 9.07
C ALA A 134 8.23 -2.37 7.97
N GLN A 135 7.89 -3.39 7.17
CA GLN A 135 8.72 -3.80 6.02
C GLN A 135 8.68 -2.76 4.89
N LEU A 136 7.50 -2.25 4.57
CA LEU A 136 7.31 -1.20 3.57
C LEU A 136 8.07 0.07 3.96
N ASP A 137 7.96 0.49 5.23
CA ASP A 137 8.68 1.65 5.76
C ASP A 137 10.21 1.47 5.63
N ARG A 138 10.74 0.31 6.05
CA ARG A 138 12.17 0.02 5.86
C ARG A 138 12.59 0.04 4.40
N HIS A 139 11.77 -0.50 3.51
CA HIS A 139 12.08 -0.54 2.08
C HIS A 139 12.13 0.87 1.48
N PHE A 140 11.14 1.71 1.77
CA PHE A 140 11.14 3.09 1.29
C PHE A 140 12.32 3.91 1.87
N ARG A 141 12.60 3.77 3.17
CA ARG A 141 13.75 4.46 3.78
C ARG A 141 15.08 4.06 3.17
N GLU A 142 15.23 2.78 2.87
CA GLU A 142 16.45 2.27 2.24
C GLU A 142 16.65 2.86 0.84
N LEU A 143 15.60 2.85 0.01
CA LEU A 143 15.65 3.46 -1.31
C LEU A 143 15.91 4.97 -1.27
N VAL A 144 15.30 5.68 -0.32
CA VAL A 144 15.58 7.12 -0.13
C VAL A 144 17.03 7.35 0.27
N ARG A 145 17.59 6.57 1.22
CA ARG A 145 18.99 6.68 1.64
C ARG A 145 19.94 6.43 0.48
N GLN A 146 19.76 5.33 -0.25
CA GLN A 146 20.55 5.01 -1.44
C GLN A 146 20.45 6.12 -2.49
N GLY A 147 19.26 6.65 -2.74
CA GLY A 147 19.06 7.75 -3.67
C GLY A 147 19.77 9.06 -3.27
N ILE A 148 19.87 9.34 -1.98
CA ILE A 148 20.65 10.48 -1.47
C ILE A 148 22.15 10.22 -1.67
N GLU A 149 22.64 9.02 -1.34
CA GLU A 149 24.05 8.63 -1.48
C GLU A 149 24.52 8.66 -2.94
N GLU A 150 23.69 8.21 -3.88
CA GLU A 150 23.99 8.24 -5.33
C GLU A 150 23.63 9.58 -6.01
N GLY A 151 23.03 10.53 -5.28
CA GLY A 151 22.66 11.86 -5.79
C GLY A 151 21.40 11.88 -6.68
N SER A 152 20.61 10.81 -6.72
CA SER A 152 19.34 10.76 -7.47
C SER A 152 18.16 11.33 -6.68
N ILE A 153 18.27 11.42 -5.35
CA ILE A 153 17.30 12.04 -4.43
C ILE A 153 18.00 13.19 -3.69
N ALA A 154 17.30 14.32 -3.54
CA ALA A 154 17.80 15.45 -2.78
C ALA A 154 17.94 15.09 -1.28
N ASP A 155 18.88 15.75 -0.59
CA ASP A 155 19.11 15.56 0.84
C ASP A 155 17.83 15.84 1.64
N CYS A 156 17.40 14.85 2.41
CA CYS A 156 16.21 14.90 3.26
C CYS A 156 16.30 13.84 4.36
N ASP A 157 15.40 13.91 5.37
CA ASP A 157 15.27 12.83 6.35
C ASP A 157 14.57 11.62 5.71
N PRO A 158 15.24 10.44 5.58
CA PRO A 158 14.66 9.26 4.94
C PRO A 158 13.40 8.73 5.66
N LYS A 159 13.28 8.95 6.97
CA LYS A 159 12.10 8.55 7.74
C LYS A 159 10.90 9.43 7.39
N ILE A 160 11.09 10.74 7.34
CA ILE A 160 10.03 11.69 6.99
C ILE A 160 9.58 11.45 5.54
N ALA A 161 10.53 11.29 4.61
CA ALA A 161 10.23 10.97 3.21
C ALA A 161 9.41 9.68 3.09
N ALA A 162 9.85 8.58 3.71
CA ALA A 162 9.15 7.29 3.66
C ALA A 162 7.72 7.38 4.23
N PHE A 163 7.53 8.04 5.38
CA PHE A 163 6.20 8.20 5.97
C PHE A 163 5.28 9.08 5.12
N THR A 164 5.81 10.14 4.52
CA THR A 164 5.05 11.02 3.61
C THR A 164 4.58 10.25 2.39
N LEU A 165 5.49 9.49 1.74
CA LEU A 165 5.17 8.65 0.58
C LEU A 165 4.13 7.57 0.94
N ALA A 166 4.39 6.77 1.96
CA ALA A 166 3.48 5.71 2.38
C ALA A 166 2.09 6.24 2.78
N GLY A 167 2.04 7.36 3.49
CA GLY A 167 0.80 8.02 3.88
C GLY A 167 -0.02 8.50 2.69
N ALA A 168 0.62 9.22 1.75
CA ALA A 168 -0.03 9.72 0.55
C ALA A 168 -0.58 8.60 -0.32
N LEU A 169 0.22 7.54 -0.55
CA LEU A 169 -0.19 6.39 -1.36
C LEU A 169 -1.29 5.56 -0.70
N SER A 170 -1.21 5.34 0.63
CA SER A 170 -2.26 4.62 1.37
C SER A 170 -3.59 5.38 1.33
N TRP A 171 -3.55 6.71 1.35
CA TRP A 171 -4.76 7.52 1.31
C TRP A 171 -5.56 7.32 0.01
N ILE A 172 -4.90 6.96 -1.11
CA ILE A 172 -5.56 6.64 -2.38
C ILE A 172 -6.63 5.55 -2.17
N GLY A 173 -6.33 4.48 -1.46
CA GLY A 173 -7.29 3.39 -1.18
C GLY A 173 -8.54 3.84 -0.42
N ARG A 174 -8.52 5.01 0.26
CA ARG A 174 -9.68 5.59 0.96
C ARG A 174 -10.65 6.27 0.01
N TRP A 175 -10.15 7.06 -0.93
CA TRP A 175 -11.00 7.88 -1.80
C TRP A 175 -11.18 7.33 -3.21
N TYR A 176 -10.32 6.41 -3.65
CA TYR A 176 -10.43 5.80 -4.97
C TYR A 176 -11.79 5.13 -5.17
N ARG A 177 -12.36 5.34 -6.35
CA ARG A 177 -13.62 4.72 -6.78
C ARG A 177 -13.41 4.06 -8.13
N PRO A 178 -13.74 2.74 -8.26
CA PRO A 178 -13.61 2.02 -9.53
C PRO A 178 -14.44 2.61 -10.67
N ASP A 179 -15.55 3.26 -10.33
CA ASP A 179 -16.47 3.96 -11.25
C ASP A 179 -16.12 5.45 -11.43
N GLY A 180 -14.97 5.88 -10.88
CA GLY A 180 -14.51 7.26 -10.97
C GLY A 180 -13.92 7.62 -12.34
N PRO A 181 -13.61 8.90 -12.58
CA PRO A 181 -13.15 9.39 -13.88
C PRO A 181 -11.68 9.05 -14.19
N LEU A 182 -10.89 8.65 -13.19
CA LEU A 182 -9.46 8.36 -13.33
C LEU A 182 -9.16 6.89 -13.11
N SER A 183 -8.36 6.30 -13.99
CA SER A 183 -7.83 4.96 -13.83
C SER A 183 -6.75 4.88 -12.72
N PRO A 184 -6.47 3.69 -12.18
CA PRO A 184 -5.36 3.51 -11.24
C PRO A 184 -4.01 3.99 -11.78
N GLU A 185 -3.76 3.80 -13.08
CA GLU A 185 -2.53 4.23 -13.76
C GLU A 185 -2.42 5.76 -13.80
N GLU A 186 -3.50 6.46 -14.16
CA GLU A 186 -3.54 7.93 -14.20
C GLU A 186 -3.36 8.52 -12.79
N ILE A 187 -3.99 7.93 -11.78
CA ILE A 187 -3.81 8.31 -10.38
C ILE A 187 -2.36 8.10 -9.96
N ALA A 188 -1.79 6.92 -10.26
CA ALA A 188 -0.39 6.62 -9.93
C ALA A 188 0.55 7.64 -10.59
N GLN A 189 0.38 7.91 -11.89
CA GLN A 189 1.21 8.84 -12.64
C GLN A 189 1.17 10.25 -12.02
N GLN A 190 -0.02 10.77 -11.74
CA GLN A 190 -0.19 12.12 -11.19
C GLN A 190 0.35 12.21 -9.75
N CYS A 191 0.00 11.26 -8.87
CA CYS A 191 0.47 11.27 -7.49
C CYS A 191 1.99 11.11 -7.41
N ILE A 192 2.58 10.19 -8.20
CA ILE A 192 4.03 9.99 -8.22
C ILE A 192 4.74 11.22 -8.76
N ALA A 193 4.22 11.84 -9.82
CA ALA A 193 4.79 13.09 -10.34
C ALA A 193 4.80 14.20 -9.29
N LEU A 194 3.72 14.37 -8.52
CA LEU A 194 3.66 15.33 -7.43
C LEU A 194 4.65 15.01 -6.31
N LEU A 195 4.75 13.75 -5.90
CA LEU A 195 5.60 13.32 -4.79
C LEU A 195 7.09 13.33 -5.16
N ALA A 196 7.42 12.91 -6.40
CA ALA A 196 8.81 12.86 -6.87
C ALA A 196 9.37 14.23 -7.27
N ASN A 197 8.53 15.11 -7.85
CA ASN A 197 8.97 16.43 -8.32
C ASN A 197 8.68 17.57 -7.34
N GLY A 198 7.87 17.33 -6.32
CA GLY A 198 7.37 18.34 -5.40
C GLY A 198 6.29 19.23 -6.02
N LEU A 199 5.88 20.28 -5.28
CA LEU A 199 4.84 21.22 -5.72
C LEU A 199 5.43 22.50 -6.37
N CYS A 200 6.76 22.63 -6.45
CA CYS A 200 7.41 23.82 -6.98
C CYS A 200 7.45 23.80 -8.52
N ALA A 201 6.85 24.78 -9.16
CA ALA A 201 7.01 25.02 -10.58
C ALA A 201 8.37 25.72 -10.82
N GLY A 202 9.36 24.94 -11.29
CA GLY A 202 10.68 25.47 -11.65
C GLY A 202 11.82 25.08 -10.72
N ARG A 203 13.02 25.04 -11.28
CA ARG A 203 14.31 24.65 -10.66
C ARG A 203 14.84 25.61 -9.59
N THR A 204 14.02 26.36 -8.91
CA THR A 204 14.48 27.23 -7.82
C THR A 204 14.25 26.49 -6.50
N ARG A 205 15.33 25.92 -5.95
CA ARG A 205 15.42 25.36 -4.60
C ARG A 205 15.21 26.46 -3.56
N THR A 206 13.99 26.94 -3.44
CA THR A 206 13.57 27.75 -2.30
C THR A 206 12.37 27.07 -1.67
N CYS A 207 12.57 25.82 -1.25
CA CYS A 207 11.59 25.14 -0.41
C CYS A 207 11.72 25.73 0.98
N ILE A 208 10.70 26.47 1.38
CA ILE A 208 10.20 26.70 2.74
C ILE A 208 11.19 26.25 3.83
N GLY A 209 11.99 27.23 4.29
CA GLY A 209 12.61 27.31 5.60
C GLY A 209 13.06 26.05 6.29
N ALA A 210 14.24 25.54 5.95
CA ALA A 210 15.05 24.89 6.96
C ALA A 210 15.43 25.99 7.98
N GLY A 211 14.70 26.07 9.09
CA GLY A 211 15.06 26.84 10.28
C GLY A 211 16.35 26.28 10.90
N GLY A 212 17.46 26.46 10.20
CA GLY A 212 18.79 26.17 10.67
C GLY A 212 19.22 27.27 11.65
N LYS A 213 19.21 26.96 12.93
CA LYS A 213 19.93 27.75 13.93
C LYS A 213 21.40 27.78 13.56
N THR A 214 21.83 28.80 12.86
CA THR A 214 23.25 29.12 12.70
C THR A 214 23.81 29.52 14.07
N ARG A 215 24.56 28.60 14.64
CA ARG A 215 25.37 28.84 15.84
C ARG A 215 26.48 29.80 15.43
N ALA A 216 26.31 31.10 15.70
CA ALA A 216 27.34 32.10 15.55
C ALA A 216 28.54 31.73 16.43
N LYS A 217 29.68 31.38 15.80
CA LYS A 217 30.97 31.32 16.46
C LYS A 217 31.39 32.73 16.82
N ALA A 218 31.32 33.04 18.11
CA ALA A 218 31.93 34.28 18.65
C ALA A 218 33.45 34.21 18.49
N SER A 219 33.97 35.03 17.60
CA SER A 219 35.40 35.29 17.45
C SER A 219 35.87 36.15 18.62
N ALA A 220 36.63 35.56 19.53
CA ALA A 220 37.31 36.28 20.60
C ALA A 220 38.47 37.12 20.00
N LYS A 221 38.30 38.41 19.90
CA LYS A 221 39.38 39.36 19.63
C LYS A 221 40.24 39.52 20.88
N LYS A 222 41.43 38.94 20.85
CA LYS A 222 42.53 39.19 21.80
C LYS A 222 42.96 40.65 21.64
N LYS A 223 42.73 41.50 22.65
CA LYS A 223 43.42 42.81 22.82
C LYS A 223 44.74 42.57 23.50
N THR A 224 45.84 42.89 22.84
CA THR A 224 47.17 43.08 23.41
C THR A 224 47.25 44.48 24.06
N PRO A 225 47.76 44.61 25.25
CA PRO A 225 48.11 45.92 25.82
C PRO A 225 49.54 46.26 25.41
N THR A 226 49.71 47.45 24.84
CA THR A 226 51.00 48.11 24.74
C THR A 226 51.15 49.05 25.92
N GLY A 227 52.28 48.91 26.59
CA GLY A 227 52.70 49.59 27.79
C GLY A 227 53.23 50.96 27.62
#